data_c98f58625b3f47515774bbfd7a8efbe9
#
_entry.id   c98f58625b3f47515774bbfd7a8efbe9
#
_cell.length_a   1.000
_cell.length_b   1.000
_cell.length_c   1.000
_cell.angle_alpha   90.00
_cell.angle_beta   90.00
_cell.angle_gamma   90.00
#
_symmetry.space_group_name_H-M   'P 1'
#
loop_
_entity.id
_entity.type
_entity.pdbx_description
1 polymer ?
#
loop_
_entity_poly.entity_id
_entity_poly.type
_entity_poly.pdbx_seq_one_letter_code
_entity_poly.pdbx_strand_id
1 'polypeptide(L)'
;MEEYEICQIIEKSKKKKSSVPGDLPPRLFYEASAGLAAPGAKIMNRIAQTGVWPEQLLTEWGVPLEKQKPAKNETEARLISCTNKMNVVFEKQVIVWLMKIVKHKLDPDQLGGMKGSSISHYLIEMTNFILYNQDLKDPQATIATFIDYKQGFNRCQHSIFIEILSQDFQVPGWLLRILIGYLSGRKLRIKYKSKISEEWDIFGGGGQGCPLGFWIFCFMIDRAGPKSISKEIGETITQPTNKRKKMEKGKKKWVDDFTVMASIDLRQKLEQDPDPIRPVPWRGRHDQILPRQHNLLQDEVDQIVSYSQDRKMILNPIKTKAMIFNPLKNYDFLPQISIQPGIQIEVVEKHKILGQIIRSDLRTISNTENICRKAFKRMWILRRLKAMNCPTNELVDVIKQQIVSICEVGLAWWGPMISKHESNMLERVLKTSLHIVYQNNYVSFKNALRLANLRSLRERRISQITKFSKKSYSNERFKSWFCENKEQEEQEVRSARHPKPPPPLLKPVPCRTQRYARSSLPLMTRLLSWHPPLRYTPLDLA
;
A
#
# COMPACT_ATOMS: atom_id res chain seq x y z
N MET A 1 -3.69 -32.69 -5.75
CA MET A 1 -3.20 -31.99 -4.53
C MET A 1 -2.78 -33.05 -3.53
N GLU A 2 -1.59 -32.86 -2.99
CA GLU A 2 -1.02 -33.79 -2.02
C GLU A 2 -1.37 -33.39 -0.58
N GLU A 3 -1.40 -34.38 0.32
CA GLU A 3 -1.77 -34.15 1.73
C GLU A 3 -0.85 -33.13 2.42
N TYR A 4 0.47 -33.18 2.11
CA TYR A 4 1.43 -32.24 2.70
C TYR A 4 1.16 -30.78 2.32
N GLU A 5 0.57 -30.49 1.15
CA GLU A 5 0.22 -29.14 0.73
C GLU A 5 -0.89 -28.56 1.62
N ILE A 6 -1.93 -29.36 1.93
CA ILE A 6 -2.99 -28.99 2.88
C ILE A 6 -2.39 -28.71 4.26
N CYS A 7 -1.57 -29.65 4.76
CA CYS A 7 -0.91 -29.49 6.05
C CYS A 7 -0.12 -28.18 6.12
N GLN A 8 0.70 -27.88 5.12
CA GLN A 8 1.46 -26.63 5.06
C GLN A 8 0.58 -25.37 5.05
N ILE A 9 -0.56 -25.39 4.34
CA ILE A 9 -1.47 -24.25 4.32
C ILE A 9 -2.10 -24.03 5.69
N ILE A 10 -2.49 -25.11 6.38
CA ILE A 10 -3.03 -25.05 7.74
C ILE A 10 -1.98 -24.50 8.70
N GLU A 11 -0.77 -25.03 8.71
CA GLU A 11 0.33 -24.60 9.60
C GLU A 11 0.75 -23.15 9.36
N LYS A 12 0.85 -22.70 8.10
CA LYS A 12 1.13 -21.31 7.74
C LYS A 12 -0.01 -20.36 8.06
N SER A 13 -1.21 -20.86 8.32
CA SER A 13 -2.35 -20.07 8.71
C SER A 13 -2.16 -19.62 10.17
N LYS A 14 -1.91 -18.34 10.39
CA LYS A 14 -1.70 -17.79 11.73
C LYS A 14 -2.84 -18.19 12.66
N LYS A 15 -2.51 -18.55 13.89
CA LYS A 15 -3.42 -18.88 14.99
C LYS A 15 -4.39 -17.72 15.27
N LYS A 16 -5.48 -17.64 14.51
CA LYS A 16 -6.55 -16.66 14.75
C LYS A 16 -7.39 -17.14 15.93
N LYS A 17 -7.80 -16.22 16.78
CA LYS A 17 -8.61 -16.55 17.98
C LYS A 17 -10.11 -16.68 17.71
N SER A 18 -10.60 -16.30 16.53
CA SER A 18 -12.00 -16.32 16.15
C SER A 18 -12.35 -17.48 15.24
N SER A 19 -13.53 -18.05 15.42
CA SER A 19 -14.17 -19.04 14.56
C SER A 19 -15.62 -18.64 14.24
N VAL A 20 -16.14 -19.15 13.14
CA VAL A 20 -17.55 -19.03 12.81
C VAL A 20 -18.37 -20.09 13.59
N PRO A 21 -19.67 -19.89 13.77
CA PRO A 21 -20.53 -20.89 14.39
C PRO A 21 -20.40 -22.26 13.70
N GLY A 22 -20.29 -23.34 14.49
CA GLY A 22 -20.14 -24.69 13.98
C GLY A 22 -18.74 -25.08 13.48
N ASP A 23 -17.77 -24.16 13.52
CA ASP A 23 -16.39 -24.44 13.11
C ASP A 23 -15.52 -24.94 14.29
N LEU A 24 -14.47 -25.68 13.98
CA LEU A 24 -13.51 -26.11 14.99
C LEU A 24 -12.84 -24.92 15.69
N PRO A 25 -12.59 -25.00 17.01
CA PRO A 25 -11.77 -24.01 17.69
C PRO A 25 -10.42 -23.82 16.97
N PRO A 26 -9.93 -22.57 16.84
CA PRO A 26 -8.71 -22.30 16.06
C PRO A 26 -7.51 -23.14 16.47
N ARG A 27 -7.30 -23.30 17.78
CA ARG A 27 -6.17 -24.06 18.30
C ARG A 27 -6.26 -25.54 17.89
N LEU A 28 -7.45 -26.14 18.07
CA LEU A 28 -7.68 -27.54 17.68
C LEU A 28 -7.48 -27.75 16.19
N PHE A 29 -8.01 -26.84 15.35
CA PHE A 29 -7.84 -26.90 13.91
C PHE A 29 -6.37 -26.93 13.47
N TYR A 30 -5.50 -26.12 14.13
CA TYR A 30 -4.08 -26.09 13.78
C TYR A 30 -3.29 -27.26 14.34
N GLU A 31 -3.63 -27.72 15.53
CA GLU A 31 -2.98 -28.89 16.16
C GLU A 31 -3.36 -30.19 15.44
N ALA A 32 -4.56 -30.25 14.85
CA ALA A 32 -5.01 -31.38 14.06
C ALA A 32 -4.58 -31.33 12.58
N SER A 33 -3.63 -30.47 12.19
CA SER A 33 -3.24 -30.25 10.79
C SER A 33 -2.90 -31.53 10.04
N ALA A 34 -2.15 -32.45 10.65
CA ALA A 34 -1.80 -33.74 10.06
C ALA A 34 -3.04 -34.66 9.84
N GLY A 35 -3.94 -34.71 10.83
CA GLY A 35 -5.19 -35.51 10.71
C GLY A 35 -6.19 -34.93 9.72
N LEU A 36 -6.17 -33.59 9.51
CA LEU A 36 -7.04 -32.90 8.55
C LEU A 36 -6.48 -32.93 7.11
N ALA A 37 -5.20 -33.25 6.93
CA ALA A 37 -4.53 -33.19 5.63
C ALA A 37 -5.12 -34.19 4.62
N ALA A 38 -5.24 -35.48 4.96
CA ALA A 38 -5.74 -36.53 4.07
C ALA A 38 -7.21 -36.30 3.67
N PRO A 39 -8.18 -36.10 4.59
CA PRO A 39 -9.55 -35.83 4.20
C PRO A 39 -9.68 -34.51 3.43
N GLY A 40 -8.93 -33.47 3.82
CA GLY A 40 -8.89 -32.18 3.10
C GLY A 40 -8.40 -32.32 1.66
N ALA A 41 -7.35 -33.11 1.43
CA ALA A 41 -6.84 -33.39 0.09
C ALA A 41 -7.86 -34.15 -0.77
N LYS A 42 -8.53 -35.15 -0.21
CA LYS A 42 -9.60 -35.91 -0.91
C LYS A 42 -10.75 -35.00 -1.35
N ILE A 43 -11.24 -34.12 -0.44
CA ILE A 43 -12.32 -33.18 -0.74
C ILE A 43 -11.85 -32.18 -1.84
N MET A 44 -10.65 -31.61 -1.68
CA MET A 44 -10.14 -30.63 -2.66
C MET A 44 -9.91 -31.24 -4.04
N ASN A 45 -9.42 -32.50 -4.10
CA ASN A 45 -9.26 -33.21 -5.37
C ASN A 45 -10.62 -33.52 -6.01
N ARG A 46 -11.65 -33.87 -5.23
CA ARG A 46 -13.02 -34.03 -5.74
C ARG A 46 -13.57 -32.72 -6.30
N ILE A 47 -13.38 -31.59 -5.58
CA ILE A 47 -13.74 -30.25 -6.08
C ILE A 47 -13.00 -29.97 -7.40
N ALA A 48 -11.70 -30.24 -7.47
CA ALA A 48 -10.90 -30.03 -8.68
C ALA A 48 -11.39 -30.83 -9.89
N GLN A 49 -11.85 -32.07 -9.68
CA GLN A 49 -12.38 -32.94 -10.73
C GLN A 49 -13.78 -32.52 -11.19
N THR A 50 -14.65 -32.19 -10.25
CA THR A 50 -16.08 -31.99 -10.52
C THR A 50 -16.51 -30.53 -10.63
N GLY A 51 -15.76 -29.62 -10.00
CA GLY A 51 -16.18 -28.22 -9.79
C GLY A 51 -17.23 -28.05 -8.66
N VAL A 52 -17.71 -29.16 -8.07
CA VAL A 52 -18.78 -29.09 -7.06
C VAL A 52 -18.19 -28.93 -5.67
N TRP A 53 -18.61 -27.86 -4.98
CA TRP A 53 -18.24 -27.59 -3.60
C TRP A 53 -19.26 -28.17 -2.63
N PRO A 54 -18.82 -28.74 -1.50
CA PRO A 54 -19.73 -29.13 -0.43
C PRO A 54 -20.54 -27.93 0.08
N GLU A 55 -21.85 -28.11 0.22
CA GLU A 55 -22.78 -27.04 0.64
C GLU A 55 -22.36 -26.39 1.98
N GLN A 56 -21.86 -27.21 2.91
CA GLN A 56 -21.39 -26.76 4.22
C GLN A 56 -20.21 -25.75 4.14
N LEU A 57 -19.49 -25.72 3.03
CA LEU A 57 -18.39 -24.80 2.80
C LEU A 57 -18.83 -23.51 2.09
N LEU A 58 -20.03 -23.46 1.54
CA LEU A 58 -20.55 -22.31 0.79
C LEU A 58 -21.25 -21.25 1.69
N THR A 59 -21.55 -21.59 2.95
CA THR A 59 -22.14 -20.62 3.89
C THR A 59 -21.11 -19.61 4.39
N GLU A 60 -21.42 -18.34 4.20
CA GLU A 60 -20.65 -17.18 4.64
C GLU A 60 -21.33 -16.55 5.87
N TRP A 61 -20.53 -16.18 6.86
CA TRP A 61 -20.98 -15.47 8.04
C TRP A 61 -20.59 -14.00 7.95
N GLY A 62 -21.59 -13.13 7.83
CA GLY A 62 -21.43 -11.68 7.86
C GLY A 62 -21.37 -11.15 9.29
N VAL A 63 -20.27 -10.48 9.66
CA VAL A 63 -20.12 -9.80 10.94
C VAL A 63 -20.07 -8.30 10.70
N PRO A 64 -21.11 -7.53 11.10
CA PRO A 64 -21.08 -6.08 10.95
C PRO A 64 -20.04 -5.44 11.88
N LEU A 65 -19.10 -4.69 11.30
CA LEU A 65 -18.15 -3.84 12.02
C LEU A 65 -18.54 -2.38 11.85
N GLU A 66 -18.89 -1.73 12.94
CA GLU A 66 -19.25 -0.31 12.97
C GLU A 66 -18.04 0.55 12.57
N LYS A 67 -18.19 1.41 11.55
CA LYS A 67 -17.21 2.42 11.14
C LYS A 67 -17.18 3.58 12.13
N GLN A 68 -18.35 3.90 12.68
CA GLN A 68 -18.55 4.88 13.76
C GLN A 68 -19.30 4.19 14.90
N LYS A 69 -19.05 4.60 16.12
CA LYS A 69 -19.71 4.03 17.31
C LYS A 69 -20.51 5.09 18.05
N PRO A 70 -21.83 4.91 18.17
CA PRO A 70 -22.63 3.84 17.55
C PRO A 70 -22.91 4.09 16.07
N ALA A 71 -23.06 3.03 15.27
CA ALA A 71 -23.54 3.13 13.90
C ALA A 71 -25.04 3.46 13.92
N LYS A 72 -25.45 4.46 13.14
CA LYS A 72 -26.84 4.91 13.04
C LYS A 72 -27.64 4.15 11.99
N ASN A 73 -26.95 3.62 10.99
CA ASN A 73 -27.53 2.87 9.88
C ASN A 73 -26.55 1.81 9.34
N GLU A 74 -27.03 0.96 8.46
CA GLU A 74 -26.26 -0.12 7.84
C GLU A 74 -25.08 0.37 7.00
N THR A 75 -25.16 1.56 6.41
CA THR A 75 -24.08 2.12 5.57
C THR A 75 -22.85 2.53 6.40
N GLU A 76 -23.05 2.74 7.70
CA GLU A 76 -21.99 3.04 8.65
C GLU A 76 -21.33 1.77 9.23
N ALA A 77 -21.78 0.60 8.81
CA ALA A 77 -21.14 -0.68 9.12
C ALA A 77 -20.39 -1.24 7.90
N ARG A 78 -19.37 -2.04 8.16
CA ARG A 78 -18.73 -2.94 7.20
C ARG A 78 -19.16 -4.34 7.49
N LEU A 79 -19.70 -5.03 6.52
CA LEU A 79 -19.96 -6.46 6.65
C LEU A 79 -18.67 -7.22 6.38
N ILE A 80 -18.12 -7.84 7.41
CA ILE A 80 -16.92 -8.68 7.29
C ILE A 80 -17.37 -10.11 7.07
N SER A 81 -16.98 -10.66 5.95
CA SER A 81 -17.26 -12.03 5.56
C SER A 81 -16.31 -13.00 6.24
N CYS A 82 -16.83 -13.95 6.95
CA CYS A 82 -16.09 -15.01 7.60
C CYS A 82 -16.60 -16.36 7.07
N THR A 83 -15.71 -17.21 6.62
CA THR A 83 -16.02 -18.57 6.14
C THR A 83 -15.40 -19.61 7.07
N ASN A 84 -15.86 -20.85 6.95
CA ASN A 84 -15.28 -22.00 7.63
C ASN A 84 -13.77 -22.10 7.36
N LYS A 85 -12.97 -22.55 8.33
CA LYS A 85 -11.49 -22.59 8.22
C LYS A 85 -11.01 -23.52 7.11
N MET A 86 -11.68 -24.64 6.88
CA MET A 86 -11.34 -25.52 5.78
C MET A 86 -11.60 -24.83 4.44
N ASN A 87 -12.70 -24.08 4.33
CA ASN A 87 -12.97 -23.27 3.14
C ASN A 87 -11.86 -22.23 2.89
N VAL A 88 -11.38 -21.55 3.93
CA VAL A 88 -10.24 -20.63 3.82
C VAL A 88 -8.98 -21.34 3.30
N VAL A 89 -8.74 -22.60 3.68
CA VAL A 89 -7.62 -23.42 3.17
C VAL A 89 -7.82 -23.68 1.68
N PHE A 90 -9.01 -24.08 1.27
CA PHE A 90 -9.33 -24.36 -0.13
C PHE A 90 -9.29 -23.10 -1.00
N GLU A 91 -9.84 -21.98 -0.53
CA GLU A 91 -9.70 -20.69 -1.22
C GLU A 91 -8.24 -20.31 -1.45
N LYS A 92 -7.38 -20.47 -0.45
CA LYS A 92 -5.94 -20.21 -0.59
C LYS A 92 -5.29 -21.11 -1.63
N GLN A 93 -5.70 -22.38 -1.72
CA GLN A 93 -5.20 -23.29 -2.72
C GLN A 93 -5.65 -22.90 -4.13
N VAL A 94 -6.91 -22.54 -4.30
CA VAL A 94 -7.43 -22.02 -5.57
C VAL A 94 -6.66 -20.78 -6.01
N ILE A 95 -6.37 -19.87 -5.06
CA ILE A 95 -5.54 -18.67 -5.32
C ILE A 95 -4.12 -19.08 -5.75
N VAL A 96 -3.51 -20.08 -5.14
CA VAL A 96 -2.18 -20.58 -5.55
C VAL A 96 -2.21 -21.06 -7.00
N TRP A 97 -3.21 -21.85 -7.38
CA TRP A 97 -3.37 -22.33 -8.76
C TRP A 97 -3.61 -21.16 -9.73
N LEU A 98 -4.52 -20.25 -9.37
CA LEU A 98 -4.83 -19.08 -10.19
C LEU A 98 -3.59 -18.21 -10.39
N MET A 99 -2.84 -17.91 -9.33
CA MET A 99 -1.64 -17.07 -9.40
C MET A 99 -0.50 -17.70 -10.22
N LYS A 100 -0.37 -19.02 -10.27
CA LYS A 100 0.59 -19.67 -11.16
C LYS A 100 0.33 -19.32 -12.64
N ILE A 101 -0.94 -19.14 -13.00
CA ILE A 101 -1.37 -18.88 -14.38
C ILE A 101 -1.35 -17.37 -14.68
N VAL A 102 -1.90 -16.55 -13.80
CA VAL A 102 -2.22 -15.14 -14.12
C VAL A 102 -1.20 -14.11 -13.62
N LYS A 103 -0.28 -14.47 -12.71
CA LYS A 103 0.64 -13.54 -12.05
C LYS A 103 1.40 -12.62 -13.02
N HIS A 104 1.82 -13.15 -14.15
CA HIS A 104 2.59 -12.42 -15.18
C HIS A 104 1.71 -11.53 -16.08
N LYS A 105 0.39 -11.73 -16.06
CA LYS A 105 -0.59 -10.97 -16.82
C LYS A 105 -1.24 -9.85 -16.00
N LEU A 106 -1.09 -9.89 -14.66
CA LEU A 106 -1.65 -8.88 -13.76
C LEU A 106 -0.97 -7.52 -13.98
N ASP A 107 -1.74 -6.48 -13.76
CA ASP A 107 -1.23 -5.12 -13.79
C ASP A 107 -0.03 -4.96 -12.82
N PRO A 108 1.15 -4.58 -13.33
CA PRO A 108 2.33 -4.39 -12.49
C PRO A 108 2.14 -3.29 -11.43
N ASP A 109 1.19 -2.38 -11.61
CA ASP A 109 0.87 -1.34 -10.64
C ASP A 109 -0.07 -1.79 -9.51
N GLN A 110 -0.64 -3.00 -9.59
CA GLN A 110 -1.35 -3.60 -8.48
C GLN A 110 -0.36 -4.14 -7.44
N LEU A 111 -0.17 -3.39 -6.36
CA LEU A 111 0.76 -3.75 -5.28
C LEU A 111 0.06 -4.45 -4.11
N GLY A 112 -1.24 -4.20 -3.93
CA GLY A 112 -2.03 -4.84 -2.88
C GLY A 112 -2.14 -6.35 -3.08
N GLY A 113 -1.93 -7.13 -2.00
CA GLY A 113 -1.96 -8.59 -2.04
C GLY A 113 -0.77 -9.28 -2.69
N MET A 114 0.10 -8.55 -3.38
CA MET A 114 1.26 -9.12 -4.05
C MET A 114 2.39 -9.43 -3.06
N LYS A 115 2.94 -10.66 -3.16
CA LYS A 115 4.02 -11.11 -2.27
C LYS A 115 5.24 -10.19 -2.36
N GLY A 116 5.71 -9.74 -1.21
CA GLY A 116 6.88 -8.86 -1.11
C GLY A 116 6.56 -7.37 -1.27
N SER A 117 5.34 -6.99 -1.65
CA SER A 117 4.88 -5.61 -1.68
C SER A 117 4.49 -5.11 -0.29
N SER A 118 4.51 -3.80 -0.11
CA SER A 118 4.07 -3.10 1.10
C SER A 118 3.54 -1.71 0.76
N ILE A 119 2.84 -1.08 1.69
CA ILE A 119 2.37 0.30 1.54
C ILE A 119 3.51 1.28 1.25
N SER A 120 4.73 1.00 1.75
CA SER A 120 5.90 1.82 1.44
C SER A 120 6.25 1.78 -0.05
N HIS A 121 6.15 0.62 -0.71
CA HIS A 121 6.42 0.53 -2.14
C HIS A 121 5.45 1.40 -2.95
N TYR A 122 4.16 1.31 -2.65
CA TYR A 122 3.13 2.15 -3.28
C TYR A 122 3.45 3.65 -3.13
N LEU A 123 3.69 4.09 -1.91
CA LEU A 123 3.93 5.49 -1.61
C LEU A 123 5.27 6.00 -2.17
N ILE A 124 6.30 5.15 -2.20
CA ILE A 124 7.61 5.47 -2.79
C ILE A 124 7.47 5.67 -4.30
N GLU A 125 6.82 4.76 -5.02
CA GLU A 125 6.64 4.90 -6.46
C GLU A 125 5.80 6.13 -6.81
N MET A 126 4.71 6.36 -6.07
CA MET A 126 3.87 7.54 -6.26
C MET A 126 4.66 8.85 -6.02
N THR A 127 5.36 8.96 -4.91
CA THR A 127 6.12 10.18 -4.61
C THR A 127 7.36 10.32 -5.48
N ASN A 128 7.96 9.23 -5.94
CA ASN A 128 9.05 9.29 -6.90
C ASN A 128 8.60 9.88 -8.23
N PHE A 129 7.43 9.48 -8.74
CA PHE A 129 6.84 10.08 -9.94
C PHE A 129 6.73 11.60 -9.81
N ILE A 130 6.20 12.08 -8.69
CA ILE A 130 6.02 13.52 -8.42
C ILE A 130 7.37 14.23 -8.31
N LEU A 131 8.25 13.73 -7.45
CA LEU A 131 9.53 14.38 -7.15
C LEU A 131 10.50 14.34 -8.34
N TYR A 132 10.48 13.27 -9.13
CA TYR A 132 11.26 13.17 -10.35
C TYR A 132 10.84 14.25 -11.36
N ASN A 133 9.54 14.40 -11.61
CA ASN A 133 9.01 15.42 -12.51
C ASN A 133 9.32 16.85 -12.02
N GLN A 134 9.31 17.07 -10.71
CA GLN A 134 9.71 18.34 -10.11
C GLN A 134 11.23 18.60 -10.17
N ASP A 135 12.04 17.56 -10.29
CA ASP A 135 13.52 17.63 -10.34
C ASP A 135 14.07 17.79 -11.76
N LEU A 136 13.23 17.83 -12.79
CA LEU A 136 13.63 18.06 -14.18
C LEU A 136 14.23 19.47 -14.35
N LYS A 137 14.94 19.70 -15.48
CA LYS A 137 15.44 21.03 -15.88
C LYS A 137 14.27 22.02 -15.97
N ASP A 138 13.18 21.58 -16.55
CA ASP A 138 11.91 22.27 -16.61
C ASP A 138 10.91 21.55 -15.69
N PRO A 139 10.79 22.02 -14.41
CA PRO A 139 9.99 21.35 -13.41
C PRO A 139 8.52 21.27 -13.82
N GLN A 140 7.95 20.06 -13.72
CA GLN A 140 6.57 19.80 -14.05
C GLN A 140 5.70 19.77 -12.80
N ALA A 141 4.49 20.31 -12.88
CA ALA A 141 3.47 20.04 -11.89
C ALA A 141 2.91 18.62 -12.08
N THR A 142 2.39 18.03 -11.02
CA THR A 142 1.72 16.74 -11.08
C THR A 142 0.34 16.86 -10.46
N ILE A 143 -0.68 16.33 -11.13
CA ILE A 143 -1.99 16.12 -10.53
C ILE A 143 -2.12 14.64 -10.21
N ALA A 144 -2.61 14.32 -9.01
CA ALA A 144 -2.97 12.96 -8.62
C ALA A 144 -4.45 12.92 -8.24
N THR A 145 -5.19 11.97 -8.80
CA THR A 145 -6.57 11.68 -8.41
C THR A 145 -6.59 10.38 -7.62
N PHE A 146 -7.13 10.44 -6.41
CA PHE A 146 -7.35 9.31 -5.49
C PHE A 146 -8.76 8.81 -5.69
N ILE A 147 -8.89 7.70 -6.39
CA ILE A 147 -10.17 7.13 -6.82
C ILE A 147 -10.70 6.19 -5.75
N ASP A 148 -11.98 6.35 -5.36
CA ASP A 148 -12.70 5.48 -4.42
C ASP A 148 -13.89 4.84 -5.14
N TYR A 149 -14.11 3.55 -4.90
CA TYR A 149 -15.28 2.83 -5.42
C TYR A 149 -16.42 2.79 -4.40
N LYS A 150 -17.64 3.06 -4.86
CA LYS A 150 -18.83 2.96 -4.00
C LYS A 150 -19.18 1.50 -3.73
N GLN A 151 -18.94 1.02 -2.51
CA GLN A 151 -19.18 -0.38 -2.12
C GLN A 151 -18.50 -1.40 -3.06
N GLY A 152 -17.25 -1.14 -3.45
CA GLY A 152 -16.56 -1.90 -4.50
C GLY A 152 -16.63 -3.42 -4.34
N PHE A 153 -16.36 -3.95 -3.14
CA PHE A 153 -16.45 -5.39 -2.88
C PHE A 153 -17.86 -5.96 -3.07
N ASN A 154 -18.91 -5.23 -2.68
CA ASN A 154 -20.28 -5.72 -2.78
C ASN A 154 -20.83 -5.66 -4.21
N ARG A 155 -20.18 -4.90 -5.11
CA ARG A 155 -20.62 -4.71 -6.50
C ARG A 155 -19.95 -5.65 -7.49
N CYS A 156 -18.99 -6.45 -7.07
CA CYS A 156 -18.35 -7.43 -7.95
C CYS A 156 -19.39 -8.44 -8.45
N GLN A 157 -19.67 -8.45 -9.74
CA GLN A 157 -20.57 -9.43 -10.34
C GLN A 157 -19.80 -10.70 -10.67
N HIS A 158 -20.31 -11.85 -10.23
CA HIS A 158 -19.65 -13.14 -10.41
C HIS A 158 -19.49 -13.52 -11.89
N SER A 159 -20.52 -13.23 -12.72
CA SER A 159 -20.47 -13.48 -14.16
C SER A 159 -19.36 -12.69 -14.85
N ILE A 160 -19.26 -11.38 -14.58
CA ILE A 160 -18.22 -10.51 -15.14
C ILE A 160 -16.83 -10.97 -14.66
N PHE A 161 -16.69 -11.36 -13.40
CA PHE A 161 -15.41 -11.88 -12.89
C PHE A 161 -14.98 -13.15 -13.64
N ILE A 162 -15.88 -14.09 -13.89
CA ILE A 162 -15.58 -15.31 -14.65
C ILE A 162 -15.26 -14.98 -16.11
N GLU A 163 -15.96 -14.04 -16.70
CA GLU A 163 -15.69 -13.55 -18.06
C GLU A 163 -14.28 -12.95 -18.16
N ILE A 164 -13.89 -12.06 -17.23
CA ILE A 164 -12.55 -11.47 -17.16
C ILE A 164 -11.48 -12.59 -17.06
N LEU A 165 -11.69 -13.57 -16.20
CA LEU A 165 -10.73 -14.67 -16.04
C LEU A 165 -10.61 -15.53 -17.31
N SER A 166 -11.71 -15.75 -18.01
CA SER A 166 -11.74 -16.50 -19.25
C SER A 166 -11.11 -15.75 -20.42
N GLN A 167 -11.58 -14.53 -20.68
CA GLN A 167 -11.21 -13.75 -21.86
C GLN A 167 -9.88 -13.03 -21.67
N ASP A 168 -9.72 -12.27 -20.58
CA ASP A 168 -8.55 -11.42 -20.36
C ASP A 168 -7.32 -12.21 -19.88
N PHE A 169 -7.56 -13.19 -18.99
CA PHE A 169 -6.48 -13.95 -18.38
C PHE A 169 -6.30 -15.36 -18.94
N GLN A 170 -7.26 -15.85 -19.78
CA GLN A 170 -7.21 -17.16 -20.40
C GLN A 170 -7.00 -18.29 -19.38
N VAL A 171 -7.76 -18.22 -18.29
CA VAL A 171 -7.74 -19.24 -17.23
C VAL A 171 -8.34 -20.53 -17.76
N PRO A 172 -7.69 -21.71 -17.57
CA PRO A 172 -8.17 -22.98 -18.07
C PRO A 172 -9.55 -23.35 -17.53
N GLY A 173 -10.37 -24.02 -18.35
CA GLY A 173 -11.76 -24.37 -18.05
C GLY A 173 -11.94 -25.21 -16.77
N TRP A 174 -10.96 -26.06 -16.41
CA TRP A 174 -11.03 -26.82 -15.15
C TRP A 174 -11.00 -25.89 -13.92
N LEU A 175 -10.17 -24.83 -13.94
CA LEU A 175 -10.10 -23.89 -12.84
C LEU A 175 -11.29 -22.93 -12.81
N LEU A 176 -11.81 -22.55 -14.00
CA LEU A 176 -13.07 -21.80 -14.10
C LEU A 176 -14.24 -22.59 -13.51
N ARG A 177 -14.34 -23.91 -13.76
CA ARG A 177 -15.38 -24.75 -13.13
C ARG A 177 -15.31 -24.74 -11.61
N ILE A 178 -14.13 -24.82 -11.02
CA ILE A 178 -13.94 -24.71 -9.57
C ILE A 178 -14.45 -23.37 -9.05
N LEU A 179 -14.10 -22.26 -9.73
CA LEU A 179 -14.51 -20.91 -9.34
C LEU A 179 -16.01 -20.69 -9.53
N ILE A 180 -16.59 -21.20 -10.61
CA ILE A 180 -18.05 -21.15 -10.84
C ILE A 180 -18.77 -21.92 -9.72
N GLY A 181 -18.34 -23.15 -9.39
CA GLY A 181 -18.94 -23.93 -8.31
C GLY A 181 -18.80 -23.26 -6.94
N TYR A 182 -17.66 -22.57 -6.68
CA TYR A 182 -17.49 -21.76 -5.47
C TYR A 182 -18.47 -20.60 -5.39
N LEU A 183 -18.73 -19.92 -6.50
CA LEU A 183 -19.57 -18.73 -6.55
C LEU A 183 -21.06 -19.07 -6.64
N SER A 184 -21.40 -20.26 -7.12
CA SER A 184 -22.77 -20.75 -7.21
C SER A 184 -23.23 -21.34 -5.88
N GLY A 185 -24.45 -21.04 -5.48
CA GLY A 185 -25.06 -21.60 -4.26
C GLY A 185 -24.47 -21.05 -2.94
N ARG A 186 -23.72 -19.95 -2.98
CA ARG A 186 -23.23 -19.29 -1.76
C ARG A 186 -24.39 -18.69 -0.99
N LYS A 187 -24.31 -18.83 0.33
CA LYS A 187 -25.35 -18.38 1.27
C LYS A 187 -24.72 -17.48 2.33
N LEU A 188 -25.46 -16.46 2.77
CA LEU A 188 -25.05 -15.51 3.79
C LEU A 188 -25.94 -15.61 5.02
N ARG A 189 -25.33 -15.72 6.19
CA ARG A 189 -25.97 -15.49 7.49
C ARG A 189 -25.27 -14.33 8.20
N ILE A 190 -26.02 -13.43 8.77
CA ILE A 190 -25.46 -12.29 9.53
C ILE A 190 -25.53 -12.60 11.02
N LYS A 191 -24.38 -12.47 11.70
CA LYS A 191 -24.28 -12.57 13.15
C LYS A 191 -24.03 -11.18 13.75
N TYR A 192 -24.98 -10.68 14.52
CA TYR A 192 -24.84 -9.43 15.25
C TYR A 192 -25.17 -9.63 16.73
N LYS A 193 -24.16 -9.50 17.59
CA LYS A 193 -24.25 -9.83 19.03
C LYS A 193 -24.69 -11.30 19.22
N SER A 194 -25.84 -11.52 19.90
CA SER A 194 -26.40 -12.86 20.11
C SER A 194 -27.42 -13.28 19.04
N LYS A 195 -27.78 -12.38 18.10
CA LYS A 195 -28.76 -12.65 17.07
C LYS A 195 -28.11 -13.17 15.80
N ILE A 196 -28.78 -14.10 15.13
CA ILE A 196 -28.41 -14.69 13.84
C ILE A 196 -29.60 -14.47 12.91
N SER A 197 -29.32 -14.00 11.68
CA SER A 197 -30.33 -13.87 10.64
C SER A 197 -30.72 -15.21 10.02
N GLU A 198 -31.78 -15.19 9.25
CA GLU A 198 -32.05 -16.20 8.25
C GLU A 198 -30.92 -16.28 7.21
N GLU A 199 -30.96 -17.30 6.39
CA GLU A 199 -29.99 -17.54 5.34
C GLU A 199 -30.47 -16.93 4.03
N TRP A 200 -29.59 -16.21 3.33
CA TRP A 200 -29.86 -15.59 2.03
C TRP A 200 -28.88 -16.06 0.98
N ASP A 201 -29.35 -16.22 -0.25
CA ASP A 201 -28.49 -16.51 -1.39
C ASP A 201 -27.62 -15.29 -1.79
N ILE A 202 -26.38 -15.55 -2.19
CA ILE A 202 -25.43 -14.54 -2.64
C ILE A 202 -25.26 -14.66 -4.16
N PHE A 203 -25.72 -13.69 -4.91
CA PHE A 203 -25.60 -13.64 -6.37
C PHE A 203 -24.45 -12.75 -6.85
N GLY A 204 -23.76 -12.06 -5.97
CA GLY A 204 -22.65 -11.16 -6.30
C GLY A 204 -21.88 -10.74 -5.06
N GLY A 205 -20.80 -9.99 -5.29
CA GLY A 205 -19.89 -9.50 -4.26
C GLY A 205 -18.67 -10.40 -4.05
N GLY A 206 -17.54 -9.76 -3.80
CA GLY A 206 -16.35 -10.42 -3.28
C GLY A 206 -16.37 -10.31 -1.76
N GLY A 207 -16.70 -11.35 -1.00
CA GLY A 207 -16.81 -11.32 0.46
C GLY A 207 -15.62 -10.59 1.13
N GLN A 208 -15.89 -9.47 1.80
CA GLN A 208 -14.84 -8.67 2.42
C GLN A 208 -14.27 -9.38 3.66
N GLY A 209 -13.18 -10.11 3.49
CA GLY A 209 -12.53 -10.90 4.56
C GLY A 209 -12.18 -12.31 4.12
N CYS A 210 -12.78 -12.81 3.06
CA CYS A 210 -12.42 -14.07 2.43
C CYS A 210 -11.17 -13.89 1.55
N PRO A 211 -10.25 -14.85 1.52
CA PRO A 211 -9.06 -14.78 0.66
C PRO A 211 -9.39 -14.58 -0.83
N LEU A 212 -10.36 -15.31 -1.35
CA LEU A 212 -10.75 -15.22 -2.76
C LEU A 212 -11.50 -13.92 -3.07
N GLY A 213 -12.32 -13.41 -2.14
CA GLY A 213 -13.06 -12.17 -2.29
C GLY A 213 -12.16 -10.96 -2.55
N PHE A 214 -11.00 -10.94 -1.93
CA PHE A 214 -9.96 -9.95 -2.20
C PHE A 214 -9.52 -9.96 -3.67
N TRP A 215 -9.26 -11.14 -4.23
CA TRP A 215 -8.81 -11.28 -5.61
C TRP A 215 -9.92 -11.01 -6.62
N ILE A 216 -11.17 -11.38 -6.30
CA ILE A 216 -12.32 -11.01 -7.14
C ILE A 216 -12.31 -9.51 -7.40
N PHE A 217 -12.22 -8.69 -6.36
CA PHE A 217 -12.16 -7.23 -6.50
C PHE A 217 -10.93 -6.78 -7.31
N CYS A 218 -9.75 -7.33 -7.02
CA CYS A 218 -8.52 -6.97 -7.73
C CYS A 218 -8.62 -7.24 -9.24
N PHE A 219 -9.21 -8.34 -9.65
CA PHE A 219 -9.42 -8.66 -11.08
C PHE A 219 -10.43 -7.72 -11.74
N MET A 220 -11.49 -7.32 -11.02
CA MET A 220 -12.48 -6.38 -11.54
C MET A 220 -11.88 -5.04 -11.96
N ILE A 221 -10.80 -4.60 -11.29
CA ILE A 221 -10.14 -3.31 -11.56
C ILE A 221 -8.75 -3.45 -12.18
N ASP A 222 -8.32 -4.65 -12.54
CA ASP A 222 -6.92 -4.90 -12.93
C ASP A 222 -6.46 -3.99 -14.07
N ARG A 223 -7.23 -3.89 -15.13
CA ARG A 223 -6.85 -3.12 -16.34
C ARG A 223 -7.33 -1.68 -16.33
N ALA A 224 -7.91 -1.19 -15.24
CA ALA A 224 -8.33 0.20 -15.13
C ALA A 224 -7.11 1.15 -15.15
N GLY A 225 -7.24 2.28 -15.86
CA GLY A 225 -6.27 3.37 -15.91
C GLY A 225 -5.10 3.16 -16.87
N PRO A 226 -4.18 4.15 -16.96
CA PRO A 226 -3.12 4.21 -17.97
C PRO A 226 -2.17 3.01 -17.91
N LYS A 227 -1.43 2.78 -18.99
CA LYS A 227 -0.36 1.76 -19.01
C LYS A 227 0.74 2.11 -18.00
N SER A 228 1.26 1.09 -17.34
CA SER A 228 2.30 1.26 -16.32
C SER A 228 3.62 1.75 -16.91
N ILE A 229 4.25 2.69 -16.19
CA ILE A 229 5.62 3.16 -16.45
C ILE A 229 6.62 2.41 -15.54
N SER A 230 6.15 1.56 -14.63
CA SER A 230 6.94 0.98 -13.54
C SER A 230 8.11 0.09 -13.98
N LYS A 231 8.16 -0.38 -15.22
CA LYS A 231 9.17 -1.35 -15.65
C LYS A 231 10.61 -0.80 -15.76
N GLU A 232 10.77 0.53 -15.87
CA GLU A 232 12.06 1.17 -16.17
C GLU A 232 12.42 2.31 -15.22
N ILE A 233 11.86 2.31 -14.00
CA ILE A 233 12.07 3.42 -13.06
C ILE A 233 13.57 3.64 -12.80
N GLY A 234 14.33 2.59 -12.53
CA GLY A 234 15.76 2.68 -12.21
C GLY A 234 16.58 3.28 -13.35
N GLU A 235 16.36 2.83 -14.57
CA GLU A 235 17.04 3.37 -15.77
C GLU A 235 16.65 4.83 -16.01
N THR A 236 15.37 5.13 -15.87
CA THR A 236 14.85 6.50 -16.04
C THR A 236 15.46 7.48 -15.04
N ILE A 237 15.48 7.14 -13.76
CA ILE A 237 15.95 8.05 -12.70
C ILE A 237 17.47 8.20 -12.65
N THR A 238 18.22 7.24 -13.18
CA THR A 238 19.70 7.29 -13.24
C THR A 238 20.24 8.02 -14.46
N GLN A 239 19.38 8.43 -15.40
CA GLN A 239 19.78 9.26 -16.52
C GLN A 239 20.40 10.60 -16.05
N PRO A 240 21.43 11.12 -16.75
CA PRO A 240 21.95 12.45 -16.49
C PRO A 240 20.84 13.50 -16.53
N THR A 241 20.90 14.48 -15.65
CA THR A 241 19.81 15.46 -15.45
C THR A 241 19.42 16.23 -16.72
N ASN A 242 20.36 16.42 -17.64
CA ASN A 242 20.14 17.08 -18.94
C ASN A 242 19.48 16.18 -20.00
N LYS A 243 19.45 14.85 -19.78
CA LYS A 243 18.85 13.86 -20.71
C LYS A 243 17.51 13.31 -20.19
N ARG A 244 17.09 13.70 -19.00
CA ARG A 244 15.83 13.20 -18.41
C ARG A 244 14.62 13.71 -19.16
N LYS A 245 13.68 12.79 -19.42
CA LYS A 245 12.36 13.11 -19.98
C LYS A 245 11.32 13.09 -18.86
N LYS A 246 10.23 13.86 -19.02
CA LYS A 246 9.09 13.85 -18.10
C LYS A 246 8.42 12.48 -18.07
N MET A 247 7.93 12.07 -16.92
CA MET A 247 6.98 10.97 -16.78
C MET A 247 5.58 11.54 -16.98
N GLU A 248 4.91 11.18 -18.08
CA GLU A 248 3.64 11.84 -18.43
C GLU A 248 2.48 11.38 -17.56
N LYS A 249 2.31 10.07 -17.43
CA LYS A 249 1.19 9.44 -16.73
C LYS A 249 1.67 8.29 -15.86
N GLY A 250 0.96 8.05 -14.78
CA GLY A 250 1.24 6.93 -13.89
C GLY A 250 0.02 6.51 -13.09
N LYS A 251 0.03 5.29 -12.58
CA LYS A 251 -1.00 4.79 -11.67
C LYS A 251 -0.41 3.90 -10.61
N LYS A 252 -1.12 3.77 -9.51
CA LYS A 252 -0.83 2.80 -8.44
C LYS A 252 -2.12 2.27 -7.85
N LYS A 253 -2.16 0.98 -7.55
CA LYS A 253 -3.29 0.29 -6.97
C LYS A 253 -2.88 -0.46 -5.71
N TRP A 254 -3.67 -0.30 -4.68
CA TRP A 254 -3.59 -1.10 -3.47
C TRP A 254 -5.00 -1.53 -3.07
N VAL A 255 -5.49 -2.57 -3.73
CA VAL A 255 -6.89 -3.00 -3.63
C VAL A 255 -7.83 -1.88 -4.05
N ASP A 256 -8.60 -1.32 -3.13
CA ASP A 256 -9.54 -0.20 -3.32
C ASP A 256 -8.87 1.18 -3.36
N ASP A 257 -7.67 1.34 -2.80
CA ASP A 257 -6.87 2.57 -2.93
C ASP A 257 -6.23 2.63 -4.32
N PHE A 258 -6.80 3.43 -5.22
CA PHE A 258 -6.35 3.60 -6.58
C PHE A 258 -5.97 5.06 -6.86
N THR A 259 -4.73 5.30 -7.24
CA THR A 259 -4.21 6.63 -7.60
C THR A 259 -3.81 6.68 -9.06
N VAL A 260 -4.25 7.70 -9.77
CA VAL A 260 -3.84 8.04 -11.13
C VAL A 260 -3.16 9.39 -11.11
N MET A 261 -2.07 9.54 -11.86
CA MET A 261 -1.24 10.73 -11.89
C MET A 261 -0.97 11.16 -13.33
N ALA A 262 -0.92 12.47 -13.55
CA ALA A 262 -0.43 13.05 -14.79
C ALA A 262 0.49 14.25 -14.50
N SER A 263 1.54 14.41 -15.31
CA SER A 263 2.39 15.59 -15.27
C SER A 263 1.83 16.67 -16.18
N ILE A 264 2.00 17.94 -15.80
CA ILE A 264 1.56 19.11 -16.54
C ILE A 264 2.74 20.03 -16.74
N ASP A 265 2.98 20.39 -18.01
CA ASP A 265 3.94 21.41 -18.36
C ASP A 265 3.29 22.78 -18.22
N LEU A 266 3.67 23.50 -17.19
CA LEU A 266 3.12 24.82 -16.92
C LEU A 266 3.68 25.91 -17.85
N ARG A 267 4.84 25.70 -18.50
CA ARG A 267 5.48 26.69 -19.38
C ARG A 267 4.89 26.71 -20.78
N GLN A 268 4.58 25.55 -21.35
CA GLN A 268 3.95 25.45 -22.68
C GLN A 268 2.61 26.20 -22.75
N LYS A 269 1.95 26.40 -21.62
CA LYS A 269 0.69 27.18 -21.54
C LYS A 269 0.89 28.68 -21.57
N LEU A 270 2.01 29.17 -21.03
CA LEU A 270 2.31 30.62 -21.01
C LEU A 270 2.63 31.16 -22.41
N GLU A 271 3.10 30.29 -23.32
CA GLU A 271 3.42 30.66 -24.70
C GLU A 271 2.22 30.58 -25.65
N GLN A 272 1.16 29.85 -25.30
CA GLN A 272 -0.02 29.63 -26.14
C GLN A 272 -1.25 30.46 -25.75
N ASP A 273 -1.19 31.16 -24.62
CA ASP A 273 -2.28 32.03 -24.14
C ASP A 273 -1.94 33.49 -24.50
N PRO A 274 -2.73 34.16 -25.38
CA PRO A 274 -2.49 35.56 -25.75
C PRO A 274 -2.64 36.56 -24.57
N ASP A 275 -3.23 36.11 -23.45
CA ASP A 275 -3.29 36.87 -22.20
C ASP A 275 -2.21 36.35 -21.25
N PRO A 276 -1.04 37.01 -21.15
CA PRO A 276 0.02 36.55 -20.25
C PRO A 276 -0.51 36.55 -18.82
N ILE A 277 -0.53 35.35 -18.22
CA ILE A 277 -0.85 35.17 -16.81
C ILE A 277 0.13 36.04 -16.00
N ARG A 278 -0.31 37.22 -15.59
CA ARG A 278 0.48 38.08 -14.72
C ARG A 278 0.78 37.31 -13.43
N PRO A 279 2.02 37.37 -12.91
CA PRO A 279 2.33 36.82 -11.62
C PRO A 279 1.39 37.45 -10.59
N VAL A 280 0.49 36.66 -10.04
CA VAL A 280 -0.51 37.11 -9.07
C VAL A 280 0.18 37.29 -7.73
N PRO A 281 0.09 38.46 -7.07
CA PRO A 281 0.56 38.62 -5.71
C PRO A 281 -0.16 37.63 -4.79
N TRP A 282 0.52 37.07 -3.85
CA TRP A 282 0.28 35.94 -2.97
C TRP A 282 -1.05 35.91 -2.17
N ARG A 283 -2.04 36.73 -2.47
CA ARG A 283 -3.32 36.76 -1.76
C ARG A 283 -4.49 36.77 -2.74
N GLY A 284 -5.02 35.56 -2.94
CA GLY A 284 -6.40 35.33 -3.35
C GLY A 284 -6.73 35.53 -4.81
N ARG A 285 -6.51 34.50 -5.64
CA ARG A 285 -7.41 34.13 -6.74
C ARG A 285 -7.22 32.66 -7.08
N HIS A 286 -8.25 31.87 -6.80
CA HIS A 286 -8.35 30.47 -7.15
C HIS A 286 -9.02 30.24 -8.52
N ASP A 287 -8.98 31.22 -9.43
CA ASP A 287 -9.95 31.26 -10.53
C ASP A 287 -9.39 30.91 -11.92
N GLN A 288 -8.14 30.44 -11.99
CA GLN A 288 -7.63 29.99 -13.30
C GLN A 288 -7.94 28.51 -13.54
N ILE A 289 -8.99 28.29 -14.30
CA ILE A 289 -9.46 26.97 -14.73
C ILE A 289 -8.59 26.52 -15.91
N LEU A 290 -7.98 25.32 -15.80
CA LEU A 290 -7.31 24.69 -16.93
C LEU A 290 -8.33 24.32 -18.01
N PRO A 291 -8.17 24.75 -19.27
CA PRO A 291 -9.02 24.32 -20.36
C PRO A 291 -9.06 22.77 -20.43
N ARG A 292 -10.25 22.21 -20.71
CA ARG A 292 -10.48 20.75 -20.77
C ARG A 292 -9.53 20.03 -21.73
N GLN A 293 -9.18 20.67 -22.85
CA GLN A 293 -8.28 20.13 -23.90
C GLN A 293 -6.82 19.88 -23.42
N HIS A 294 -6.42 20.39 -22.28
CA HIS A 294 -5.09 20.19 -21.70
C HIS A 294 -5.10 19.34 -20.43
N ASN A 295 -6.24 18.75 -20.09
CA ASN A 295 -6.40 17.98 -18.88
C ASN A 295 -6.23 16.47 -19.18
N LEU A 296 -4.96 16.05 -19.41
CA LEU A 296 -4.60 14.65 -19.63
C LEU A 296 -5.15 13.71 -18.56
N LEU A 297 -5.36 14.22 -17.34
CA LEU A 297 -5.90 13.42 -16.27
C LEU A 297 -7.40 13.20 -16.40
N GLN A 298 -8.16 14.14 -17.01
CA GLN A 298 -9.58 13.94 -17.29
C GLN A 298 -9.79 12.77 -18.26
N ASP A 299 -8.99 12.69 -19.32
CA ASP A 299 -9.07 11.59 -20.28
C ASP A 299 -8.84 10.23 -19.60
N GLU A 300 -7.87 10.16 -18.68
CA GLU A 300 -7.60 8.94 -17.91
C GLU A 300 -8.75 8.62 -16.94
N VAL A 301 -9.33 9.63 -16.31
CA VAL A 301 -10.50 9.45 -15.43
C VAL A 301 -11.70 8.98 -16.24
N ASP A 302 -11.95 9.55 -17.42
CA ASP A 302 -13.05 9.15 -18.31
C ASP A 302 -12.90 7.69 -18.77
N GLN A 303 -11.67 7.26 -19.11
CA GLN A 303 -11.38 5.85 -19.41
C GLN A 303 -11.65 4.93 -18.21
N ILE A 304 -11.29 5.35 -17.01
CA ILE A 304 -11.57 4.58 -15.78
C ILE A 304 -13.06 4.53 -15.50
N VAL A 305 -13.77 5.61 -15.72
CA VAL A 305 -15.25 5.66 -15.60
C VAL A 305 -15.89 4.67 -16.55
N SER A 306 -15.56 4.74 -17.85
CA SER A 306 -16.07 3.81 -18.88
C SER A 306 -15.74 2.36 -18.53
N TYR A 307 -14.47 2.06 -18.24
CA TYR A 307 -14.03 0.72 -17.84
C TYR A 307 -14.80 0.20 -16.64
N SER A 308 -15.08 1.06 -15.66
CA SER A 308 -15.79 0.69 -14.44
C SER A 308 -17.28 0.45 -14.71
N GLN A 309 -17.89 1.26 -15.57
CA GLN A 309 -19.30 1.11 -15.98
C GLN A 309 -19.54 -0.22 -16.71
N ASP A 310 -18.66 -0.59 -17.64
CA ASP A 310 -18.71 -1.87 -18.36
C ASP A 310 -18.70 -3.08 -17.39
N ARG A 311 -18.04 -2.91 -16.24
CA ARG A 311 -17.93 -3.93 -15.18
C ARG A 311 -18.95 -3.73 -14.05
N LYS A 312 -19.91 -2.82 -14.23
CA LYS A 312 -20.96 -2.46 -13.26
C LYS A 312 -20.39 -1.99 -11.91
N MET A 313 -19.14 -1.50 -11.92
CA MET A 313 -18.49 -0.87 -10.78
C MET A 313 -18.78 0.63 -10.79
N ILE A 314 -19.08 1.22 -9.64
CA ILE A 314 -19.43 2.63 -9.53
C ILE A 314 -18.37 3.36 -8.74
N LEU A 315 -17.83 4.44 -9.32
CA LEU A 315 -16.93 5.34 -8.62
C LEU A 315 -17.70 6.21 -7.62
N ASN A 316 -17.02 6.62 -6.55
CA ASN A 316 -17.59 7.47 -5.52
C ASN A 316 -17.10 8.91 -5.69
N PRO A 317 -17.88 9.83 -6.27
CA PRO A 317 -17.41 11.19 -6.53
C PRO A 317 -17.14 11.99 -5.25
N ILE A 318 -17.87 11.72 -4.17
CA ILE A 318 -17.72 12.44 -2.90
C ILE A 318 -16.40 12.09 -2.21
N LYS A 319 -15.97 10.83 -2.29
CA LYS A 319 -14.73 10.35 -1.65
C LYS A 319 -13.51 10.43 -2.57
N THR A 320 -13.71 10.41 -3.88
CA THR A 320 -12.63 10.64 -4.83
C THR A 320 -12.13 12.07 -4.67
N LYS A 321 -10.83 12.26 -4.57
CA LYS A 321 -10.19 13.55 -4.36
C LYS A 321 -9.07 13.74 -5.36
N ALA A 322 -8.79 15.00 -5.71
CA ALA A 322 -7.61 15.35 -6.49
C ALA A 322 -6.62 16.16 -5.62
N MET A 323 -5.35 16.08 -5.94
CA MET A 323 -4.30 16.87 -5.31
C MET A 323 -3.32 17.35 -6.36
N ILE A 324 -2.91 18.61 -6.25
CA ILE A 324 -1.95 19.25 -7.14
C ILE A 324 -0.62 19.38 -6.41
N PHE A 325 0.42 18.84 -7.02
CA PHE A 325 1.80 18.98 -6.57
C PHE A 325 2.52 19.96 -7.48
N ASN A 326 2.46 21.24 -7.13
CA ASN A 326 3.04 22.31 -7.92
C ASN A 326 4.42 22.71 -7.39
N PRO A 327 5.51 22.62 -8.21
CA PRO A 327 6.83 23.07 -7.82
C PRO A 327 6.98 24.61 -7.90
N LEU A 328 6.10 25.29 -8.64
CA LEU A 328 6.17 26.72 -8.89
C LEU A 328 5.27 27.47 -7.90
N LYS A 329 5.85 28.24 -7.02
CA LYS A 329 5.12 28.94 -5.93
C LYS A 329 4.16 30.04 -6.41
N ASN A 330 4.30 30.51 -7.64
CA ASN A 330 3.61 31.69 -8.15
C ASN A 330 2.47 31.36 -9.14
N TYR A 331 2.15 30.07 -9.32
CA TYR A 331 1.12 29.63 -10.25
C TYR A 331 0.14 28.71 -9.51
N ASP A 332 -1.06 29.19 -9.29
CA ASP A 332 -2.18 28.38 -8.83
C ASP A 332 -3.07 28.06 -10.03
N PHE A 333 -3.42 26.79 -10.18
CA PHE A 333 -4.39 26.34 -11.16
C PHE A 333 -5.27 25.26 -10.53
N LEU A 334 -6.54 25.24 -10.93
CA LEU A 334 -7.51 24.23 -10.52
C LEU A 334 -7.86 23.36 -11.71
N PRO A 335 -7.52 22.06 -11.71
CA PRO A 335 -8.00 21.16 -12.74
C PRO A 335 -9.49 20.94 -12.54
N GLN A 336 -10.27 21.07 -13.60
CA GLN A 336 -11.65 20.60 -13.63
C GLN A 336 -11.63 19.11 -13.93
N ILE A 337 -11.73 18.27 -12.91
CA ILE A 337 -11.84 16.83 -13.06
C ILE A 337 -13.24 16.42 -12.61
N SER A 338 -13.96 15.72 -13.45
CA SER A 338 -15.31 15.21 -13.17
C SER A 338 -15.38 13.70 -13.40
N ILE A 339 -16.11 13.00 -12.54
CA ILE A 339 -16.43 11.57 -12.70
C ILE A 339 -17.78 11.39 -13.38
N GLN A 340 -18.67 12.37 -13.20
CA GLN A 340 -20.00 12.39 -13.77
C GLN A 340 -20.32 13.81 -14.25
N PRO A 341 -21.16 13.97 -15.27
CA PRO A 341 -21.59 15.29 -15.73
C PRO A 341 -22.08 16.16 -14.57
N GLY A 342 -21.50 17.36 -14.43
CA GLY A 342 -21.88 18.33 -13.40
C GLY A 342 -21.30 18.09 -11.99
N ILE A 343 -20.58 16.97 -11.75
CA ILE A 343 -19.96 16.69 -10.45
C ILE A 343 -18.44 16.78 -10.58
N GLN A 344 -17.88 17.87 -10.06
CA GLN A 344 -16.43 18.06 -9.99
C GLN A 344 -15.83 17.34 -8.79
N ILE A 345 -14.62 16.81 -8.95
CA ILE A 345 -13.81 16.23 -7.88
C ILE A 345 -13.22 17.35 -7.04
N GLU A 346 -13.35 17.24 -5.71
CA GLU A 346 -12.75 18.18 -4.77
C GLU A 346 -11.23 18.09 -4.82
N VAL A 347 -10.57 19.25 -4.98
CA VAL A 347 -9.12 19.39 -4.88
C VAL A 347 -8.75 19.64 -3.42
N VAL A 348 -7.84 18.82 -2.88
CA VAL A 348 -7.47 18.84 -1.46
C VAL A 348 -5.97 19.08 -1.28
N GLU A 349 -5.61 19.81 -0.21
CA GLU A 349 -4.20 20.00 0.18
C GLU A 349 -3.63 18.83 0.99
N LYS A 350 -4.50 18.04 1.62
CA LYS A 350 -4.13 16.90 2.46
C LYS A 350 -5.06 15.72 2.16
N HIS A 351 -4.47 14.56 1.94
CA HIS A 351 -5.23 13.33 1.73
C HIS A 351 -4.66 12.19 2.56
N LYS A 352 -5.53 11.29 3.01
CA LYS A 352 -5.14 10.09 3.76
C LYS A 352 -5.23 8.88 2.87
N ILE A 353 -4.09 8.31 2.51
CA ILE A 353 -3.98 7.10 1.71
C ILE A 353 -3.20 6.02 2.47
N LEU A 354 -3.70 4.77 2.47
CA LEU A 354 -3.06 3.64 3.15
C LEU A 354 -2.67 3.94 4.61
N GLY A 355 -3.48 4.77 5.27
CA GLY A 355 -3.26 5.16 6.67
C GLY A 355 -2.21 6.25 6.90
N GLN A 356 -1.50 6.71 5.85
CA GLN A 356 -0.56 7.82 5.87
C GLN A 356 -1.22 9.11 5.38
N ILE A 357 -0.73 10.27 5.82
CA ILE A 357 -1.20 11.57 5.38
C ILE A 357 -0.19 12.16 4.38
N ILE A 358 -0.67 12.44 3.18
CA ILE A 358 0.09 13.13 2.13
C ILE A 358 -0.41 14.56 2.04
N ARG A 359 0.52 15.48 1.76
CA ARG A 359 0.25 16.89 1.51
C ARG A 359 0.67 17.28 0.09
N SER A 360 0.02 18.28 -0.47
CA SER A 360 0.36 18.86 -1.79
C SER A 360 1.80 19.42 -1.85
N ASP A 361 2.35 19.84 -0.72
CA ASP A 361 3.73 20.29 -0.59
C ASP A 361 4.72 19.15 -0.27
N LEU A 362 4.28 17.90 -0.18
CA LEU A 362 5.05 16.69 0.17
C LEU A 362 5.81 16.80 1.52
N ARG A 363 5.45 17.74 2.41
CA ARG A 363 5.99 17.79 3.76
C ARG A 363 5.39 16.71 4.63
N THR A 364 6.21 16.05 5.44
CA THR A 364 5.82 14.90 6.26
C THR A 364 5.21 15.28 7.62
N ILE A 365 5.23 16.55 7.98
CA ILE A 365 4.81 17.02 9.33
C ILE A 365 3.41 16.52 9.72
N SER A 366 2.41 16.66 8.85
CA SER A 366 1.04 16.22 9.16
C SER A 366 0.95 14.71 9.38
N ASN A 367 1.77 13.93 8.66
CA ASN A 367 1.87 12.49 8.87
C ASN A 367 2.53 12.16 10.21
N THR A 368 3.65 12.83 10.53
CA THR A 368 4.37 12.65 11.80
C THR A 368 3.50 13.01 12.99
N GLU A 369 2.76 14.13 12.94
CA GLU A 369 1.78 14.51 13.96
C GLU A 369 0.70 13.45 14.16
N ASN A 370 0.16 12.90 13.06
CA ASN A 370 -0.85 11.84 13.13
C ASN A 370 -0.29 10.56 13.75
N ILE A 371 0.95 10.17 13.42
CA ILE A 371 1.65 9.04 14.00
C ILE A 371 1.85 9.26 15.51
N CYS A 372 2.39 10.40 15.90
CA CYS A 372 2.59 10.76 17.31
C CYS A 372 1.27 10.74 18.09
N ARG A 373 0.20 11.34 17.53
CA ARG A 373 -1.15 11.34 18.15
C ARG A 373 -1.66 9.93 18.39
N LYS A 374 -1.52 9.03 17.41
CA LYS A 374 -1.91 7.62 17.54
C LYS A 374 -1.09 6.90 18.61
N ALA A 375 0.22 7.13 18.65
CA ALA A 375 1.13 6.53 19.60
C ALA A 375 0.83 7.03 21.03
N PHE A 376 0.63 8.34 21.23
CA PHE A 376 0.24 8.90 22.53
C PHE A 376 -1.10 8.35 23.04
N LYS A 377 -2.08 8.16 22.15
CA LYS A 377 -3.34 7.50 22.54
C LYS A 377 -3.13 6.07 23.06
N ARG A 378 -2.13 5.33 22.53
CA ARG A 378 -1.82 3.97 23.02
C ARG A 378 -1.13 3.94 24.39
N MET A 379 -0.55 5.03 24.84
CA MET A 379 0.08 5.13 26.17
C MET A 379 -0.93 4.94 27.31
N TRP A 380 -2.22 5.12 27.05
CA TRP A 380 -3.25 4.76 28.00
C TRP A 380 -3.16 3.30 28.44
N ILE A 381 -2.96 2.38 27.48
CA ILE A 381 -2.80 0.94 27.79
C ILE A 381 -1.59 0.74 28.70
N LEU A 382 -0.47 1.40 28.39
CA LEU A 382 0.77 1.30 29.17
C LEU A 382 0.57 1.80 30.61
N ARG A 383 -0.11 2.95 30.79
CA ARG A 383 -0.42 3.49 32.11
C ARG A 383 -1.34 2.55 32.93
N ARG A 384 -2.34 1.97 32.26
CA ARG A 384 -3.28 1.01 32.89
C ARG A 384 -2.53 -0.23 33.39
N LEU A 385 -1.74 -0.84 32.53
CA LEU A 385 -0.94 -2.02 32.89
C LEU A 385 0.08 -1.69 34.00
N LYS A 386 0.70 -0.52 33.97
CA LYS A 386 1.62 -0.08 35.04
C LYS A 386 0.89 0.06 36.38
N ALA A 387 -0.30 0.65 36.39
CA ALA A 387 -1.15 0.77 37.59
C ALA A 387 -1.62 -0.59 38.13
N MET A 388 -1.66 -1.63 37.28
CA MET A 388 -1.95 -3.01 37.68
C MET A 388 -0.69 -3.80 38.08
N ASN A 389 0.43 -3.12 38.33
CA ASN A 389 1.72 -3.70 38.69
C ASN A 389 2.26 -4.74 37.71
N CYS A 390 1.94 -4.58 36.39
CA CYS A 390 2.49 -5.44 35.36
C CYS A 390 4.03 -5.37 35.36
N PRO A 391 4.74 -6.51 35.20
CA PRO A 391 6.21 -6.56 35.20
C PRO A 391 6.84 -5.65 34.15
N THR A 392 8.01 -5.09 34.46
CA THR A 392 8.70 -4.11 33.59
C THR A 392 9.02 -4.67 32.20
N ASN A 393 9.43 -5.94 32.09
CA ASN A 393 9.71 -6.62 30.82
C ASN A 393 8.47 -6.70 29.93
N GLU A 394 7.30 -7.02 30.49
CA GLU A 394 6.03 -7.05 29.74
C GLU A 394 5.61 -5.66 29.29
N LEU A 395 5.78 -4.63 30.15
CA LEU A 395 5.53 -3.25 29.77
C LEU A 395 6.42 -2.78 28.61
N VAL A 396 7.69 -3.20 28.59
CA VAL A 396 8.60 -2.95 27.46
C VAL A 396 8.12 -3.64 26.19
N ASP A 397 7.59 -4.85 26.28
CA ASP A 397 7.02 -5.54 25.12
C ASP A 397 5.74 -4.86 24.61
N VAL A 398 4.93 -4.30 25.49
CA VAL A 398 3.81 -3.42 25.10
C VAL A 398 4.30 -2.17 24.36
N ILE A 399 5.41 -1.55 24.80
CA ILE A 399 6.02 -0.43 24.06
C ILE A 399 6.39 -0.87 22.64
N LYS A 400 7.10 -2.01 22.49
CA LYS A 400 7.51 -2.52 21.17
C LYS A 400 6.32 -2.78 20.27
N GLN A 401 5.29 -3.48 20.79
CA GLN A 401 4.16 -3.96 19.99
C GLN A 401 3.11 -2.89 19.71
N GLN A 402 2.83 -1.99 20.66
CA GLN A 402 1.70 -1.06 20.58
C GLN A 402 2.10 0.39 20.27
N ILE A 403 3.35 0.79 20.51
CA ILE A 403 3.80 2.17 20.37
C ILE A 403 4.83 2.28 19.25
N VAL A 404 5.95 1.55 19.37
CA VAL A 404 7.02 1.59 18.36
C VAL A 404 6.52 1.13 16.99
N SER A 405 5.70 0.08 16.94
CA SER A 405 5.10 -0.42 15.70
C SER A 405 4.32 0.65 14.94
N ILE A 406 3.60 1.55 15.65
CA ILE A 406 2.88 2.68 15.03
C ILE A 406 3.86 3.67 14.40
N CYS A 407 4.99 3.93 15.09
CA CYS A 407 6.02 4.85 14.60
C CYS A 407 6.80 4.31 13.39
N GLU A 408 6.67 3.02 13.08
CA GLU A 408 7.39 2.36 11.98
C GLU A 408 6.53 2.09 10.73
N VAL A 409 5.22 2.34 10.78
CA VAL A 409 4.34 2.12 9.62
C VAL A 409 4.69 3.07 8.49
N GLY A 410 4.99 2.52 7.30
CA GLY A 410 5.33 3.32 6.13
C GLY A 410 6.70 4.01 6.20
N LEU A 411 7.54 3.68 7.17
CA LEU A 411 8.78 4.37 7.52
C LEU A 411 9.75 4.50 6.34
N ALA A 412 9.83 3.51 5.46
CA ALA A 412 10.72 3.56 4.29
C ALA A 412 10.32 4.67 3.29
N TRP A 413 9.05 5.08 3.29
CA TRP A 413 8.56 6.18 2.48
C TRP A 413 8.85 7.55 3.11
N TRP A 414 8.31 7.81 4.31
CA TRP A 414 8.38 9.15 4.91
C TRP A 414 9.67 9.39 5.71
N GLY A 415 10.29 8.32 6.23
CA GLY A 415 11.46 8.41 7.11
C GLY A 415 12.67 9.14 6.53
N PRO A 416 12.98 9.02 5.22
CA PRO A 416 14.04 9.80 4.57
C PRO A 416 13.79 11.32 4.53
N MET A 417 12.52 11.73 4.48
CA MET A 417 12.12 13.12 4.21
C MET A 417 11.83 13.94 5.48
N ILE A 418 11.85 13.34 6.67
CA ILE A 418 11.51 14.06 7.91
C ILE A 418 12.59 15.05 8.31
N SER A 419 12.13 16.15 8.91
CA SER A 419 12.99 17.17 9.50
C SER A 419 13.54 16.75 10.87
N LYS A 420 14.56 17.45 11.36
CA LYS A 420 15.09 17.27 12.73
C LYS A 420 13.99 17.48 13.79
N HIS A 421 13.11 18.45 13.58
CA HIS A 421 11.97 18.70 14.47
C HIS A 421 11.05 17.48 14.56
N GLU A 422 10.64 16.91 13.43
CA GLU A 422 9.79 15.72 13.36
C GLU A 422 10.47 14.49 13.98
N SER A 423 11.78 14.34 13.76
CA SER A 423 12.56 13.28 14.40
C SER A 423 12.52 13.40 15.93
N ASN A 424 12.62 14.63 16.48
CA ASN A 424 12.52 14.88 17.91
C ASN A 424 11.11 14.62 18.46
N MET A 425 10.05 14.93 17.68
CA MET A 425 8.67 14.58 18.05
C MET A 425 8.49 13.08 18.25
N LEU A 426 9.04 12.27 17.36
CA LEU A 426 9.00 10.81 17.47
C LEU A 426 9.80 10.30 18.67
N GLU A 427 11.02 10.80 18.88
CA GLU A 427 11.82 10.43 20.07
C GLU A 427 11.09 10.79 21.37
N ARG A 428 10.36 11.90 21.41
CA ARG A 428 9.54 12.27 22.57
C ARG A 428 8.48 11.20 22.89
N VAL A 429 7.89 10.54 21.88
CA VAL A 429 6.95 9.43 22.08
C VAL A 429 7.64 8.30 22.85
N LEU A 430 8.80 7.85 22.38
CA LEU A 430 9.54 6.75 23.03
C LEU A 430 10.04 7.15 24.43
N LYS A 431 10.55 8.38 24.57
CA LYS A 431 10.99 8.94 25.86
C LYS A 431 9.86 8.92 26.90
N THR A 432 8.68 9.43 26.51
CA THR A 432 7.49 9.44 27.39
C THR A 432 7.06 8.02 27.77
N SER A 433 7.10 7.07 26.82
CA SER A 433 6.75 5.67 27.10
C SER A 433 7.68 5.03 28.12
N LEU A 434 8.99 5.24 27.99
CA LEU A 434 9.98 4.74 28.94
C LEU A 434 9.86 5.41 30.31
N HIS A 435 9.53 6.70 30.34
CA HIS A 435 9.28 7.41 31.60
C HIS A 435 8.08 6.81 32.36
N ILE A 436 6.99 6.41 31.66
CA ILE A 436 5.85 5.72 32.29
C ILE A 436 6.28 4.39 32.89
N VAL A 437 7.16 3.65 32.23
CA VAL A 437 7.62 2.33 32.72
C VAL A 437 8.53 2.43 33.93
N TYR A 438 9.55 3.31 33.86
CA TYR A 438 10.61 3.38 34.89
C TYR A 438 10.30 4.37 36.02
N GLN A 439 9.44 5.37 35.82
CA GLN A 439 9.03 6.36 36.84
C GLN A 439 10.23 6.89 37.65
N ASN A 440 10.26 6.62 38.96
CA ASN A 440 11.34 7.06 39.88
C ASN A 440 12.72 6.48 39.54
N ASN A 441 12.76 5.35 38.81
CA ASN A 441 14.02 4.73 38.35
C ASN A 441 14.46 5.28 36.97
N TYR A 442 13.77 6.29 36.43
CA TYR A 442 14.15 6.93 35.19
C TYR A 442 15.27 7.97 35.41
N VAL A 443 16.50 7.58 35.11
CA VAL A 443 17.67 8.47 35.25
C VAL A 443 17.87 9.33 34.02
N SER A 444 17.89 8.70 32.83
CA SER A 444 18.06 9.37 31.55
C SER A 444 17.49 8.55 30.41
N PHE A 445 17.22 9.19 29.27
CA PHE A 445 16.71 8.49 28.07
C PHE A 445 17.68 7.40 27.60
N LYS A 446 19.00 7.68 27.60
CA LYS A 446 20.04 6.72 27.20
C LYS A 446 20.08 5.52 28.13
N ASN A 447 19.98 5.75 29.46
CA ASN A 447 19.94 4.67 30.45
C ASN A 447 18.66 3.83 30.31
N ALA A 448 17.49 4.47 30.14
CA ALA A 448 16.21 3.79 29.96
C ALA A 448 16.18 2.93 28.70
N LEU A 449 16.76 3.39 27.59
CA LEU A 449 16.92 2.58 26.36
C LEU A 449 17.77 1.33 26.61
N ARG A 450 18.89 1.47 27.35
CA ARG A 450 19.76 0.34 27.69
C ARG A 450 19.03 -0.69 28.57
N LEU A 451 18.34 -0.25 29.60
CA LEU A 451 17.56 -1.11 30.49
C LEU A 451 16.42 -1.85 29.75
N ALA A 452 15.78 -1.18 28.82
CA ALA A 452 14.71 -1.75 27.99
C ALA A 452 15.24 -2.61 26.83
N ASN A 453 16.54 -2.67 26.60
CA ASN A 453 17.14 -3.26 25.40
C ASN A 453 16.46 -2.75 24.11
N LEU A 454 16.33 -1.42 24.02
CA LEU A 454 15.74 -0.72 22.89
C LEU A 454 16.77 0.22 22.24
N ARG A 455 16.66 0.35 20.93
CA ARG A 455 17.33 1.43 20.18
C ARG A 455 16.41 2.64 20.07
N SER A 456 16.98 3.83 19.91
CA SER A 456 16.23 5.05 19.61
C SER A 456 15.43 4.89 18.31
N LEU A 457 14.34 5.64 18.16
CA LEU A 457 13.56 5.61 16.90
C LEU A 457 14.38 6.11 15.72
N ARG A 458 15.37 6.98 15.95
CA ARG A 458 16.33 7.45 14.94
C ARG A 458 17.19 6.31 14.41
N GLU A 459 17.83 5.54 15.30
CA GLU A 459 18.66 4.37 14.91
C GLU A 459 17.81 3.29 14.23
N ARG A 460 16.62 3.03 14.77
CA ARG A 460 15.67 2.08 14.20
C ARG A 460 15.24 2.48 12.79
N ARG A 461 15.00 3.78 12.55
CA ARG A 461 14.64 4.31 11.23
C ARG A 461 15.69 3.97 10.19
N ILE A 462 16.96 4.25 10.45
CA ILE A 462 18.07 3.94 9.53
C ILE A 462 18.14 2.44 9.26
N SER A 463 18.12 1.63 10.34
CA SER A 463 18.15 0.17 10.22
C SER A 463 16.97 -0.39 9.41
N GLN A 464 15.77 0.13 9.61
CA GLN A 464 14.57 -0.31 8.89
C GLN A 464 14.61 0.08 7.41
N ILE A 465 15.05 1.31 7.08
CA ILE A 465 15.20 1.75 5.69
C ILE A 465 16.23 0.86 4.98
N THR A 466 17.39 0.60 5.61
CA THR A 466 18.42 -0.28 5.03
C THR A 466 17.92 -1.70 4.80
N LYS A 467 17.19 -2.28 5.76
CA LYS A 467 16.57 -3.61 5.61
C LYS A 467 15.53 -3.63 4.47
N PHE A 468 14.72 -2.58 4.39
CA PHE A 468 13.74 -2.43 3.33
C PHE A 468 14.41 -2.31 1.96
N SER A 469 15.48 -1.51 1.84
CA SER A 469 16.27 -1.36 0.62
C SER A 469 16.83 -2.70 0.13
N LYS A 470 17.49 -3.46 1.02
CA LYS A 470 18.01 -4.80 0.70
C LYS A 470 16.91 -5.75 0.22
N LYS A 471 15.77 -5.76 0.93
CA LYS A 471 14.63 -6.61 0.55
C LYS A 471 14.02 -6.21 -0.80
N SER A 472 13.95 -4.90 -1.09
CA SER A 472 13.45 -4.41 -2.37
C SER A 472 14.40 -4.76 -3.52
N TYR A 473 15.71 -4.63 -3.32
CA TYR A 473 16.72 -5.01 -4.30
C TYR A 473 16.71 -6.53 -4.61
N SER A 474 16.51 -7.38 -3.59
CA SER A 474 16.40 -8.83 -3.78
C SER A 474 15.06 -9.30 -4.35
N ASN A 475 14.08 -8.39 -4.52
CA ASN A 475 12.77 -8.74 -5.04
C ASN A 475 12.71 -8.40 -6.54
N GLU A 476 12.51 -9.38 -7.40
CA GLU A 476 12.43 -9.21 -8.86
C GLU A 476 11.50 -8.08 -9.29
N ARG A 477 10.39 -7.89 -8.57
CA ARG A 477 9.38 -6.85 -8.87
C ARG A 477 9.94 -5.43 -8.68
N PHE A 478 10.83 -5.22 -7.71
CA PHE A 478 11.38 -3.92 -7.34
C PHE A 478 12.86 -3.77 -7.69
N LYS A 479 13.48 -4.82 -8.21
CA LYS A 479 14.88 -4.77 -8.66
C LYS A 479 15.08 -3.69 -9.73
N SER A 480 14.07 -3.46 -10.57
CA SER A 480 14.05 -2.39 -11.58
C SER A 480 14.09 -0.95 -11.03
N TRP A 481 13.96 -0.77 -9.71
CA TRP A 481 14.21 0.54 -9.08
C TRP A 481 15.68 0.93 -9.05
N PHE A 482 16.57 -0.05 -9.22
CA PHE A 482 18.01 0.08 -9.06
C PHE A 482 18.70 -0.27 -10.38
N CYS A 483 19.62 0.59 -10.79
CA CYS A 483 20.44 0.34 -11.96
C CYS A 483 21.84 -0.11 -11.50
N GLU A 484 22.26 -1.30 -11.88
CA GLU A 484 23.59 -1.83 -11.58
C GLU A 484 24.66 -1.07 -12.36
N ASN A 485 25.81 -0.84 -11.74
CA ASN A 485 26.93 -0.17 -12.37
C ASN A 485 27.81 -1.22 -13.05
N LYS A 486 27.66 -1.36 -14.36
CA LYS A 486 28.40 -2.35 -15.16
C LYS A 486 29.89 -1.99 -15.39
N GLU A 487 30.33 -0.81 -14.98
CA GLU A 487 31.74 -0.36 -15.15
C GLU A 487 32.71 -1.05 -14.19
N GLN A 488 32.24 -1.92 -13.29
CA GLN A 488 33.10 -2.67 -12.37
C GLN A 488 33.98 -3.72 -13.07
N GLU A 489 33.51 -4.33 -14.17
CA GLU A 489 34.23 -5.42 -14.83
C GLU A 489 35.45 -4.94 -15.64
N GLU A 490 35.49 -3.66 -16.04
CA GLU A 490 36.59 -3.13 -16.89
C GLU A 490 37.70 -2.43 -16.09
N GLN A 491 37.50 -2.04 -14.85
CA GLN A 491 38.45 -1.26 -14.06
C GLN A 491 39.40 -2.07 -13.17
N GLU A 492 39.13 -3.34 -12.88
CA GLU A 492 40.04 -4.19 -12.08
C GLU A 492 41.42 -4.43 -12.76
N VAL A 493 41.53 -4.13 -14.04
CA VAL A 493 42.76 -4.41 -14.83
C VAL A 493 43.76 -3.24 -14.90
N ARG A 494 43.40 -2.00 -14.50
CA ARG A 494 44.20 -0.80 -14.91
C ARG A 494 44.91 0.01 -13.84
N SER A 495 44.91 -0.27 -12.55
CA SER A 495 45.63 0.65 -11.62
C SER A 495 46.15 0.00 -10.33
N ALA A 496 47.41 -0.40 -10.35
CA ALA A 496 48.16 -0.88 -9.18
C ALA A 496 48.86 0.21 -8.35
N ARG A 497 48.79 1.49 -8.68
CA ARG A 497 49.64 2.54 -8.03
C ARG A 497 48.92 3.46 -7.05
N HIS A 498 47.61 3.62 -7.12
CA HIS A 498 46.77 4.31 -6.10
C HIS A 498 45.39 3.67 -6.09
N PRO A 499 45.04 2.86 -5.08
CA PRO A 499 43.72 2.22 -5.04
C PRO A 499 42.66 3.28 -4.86
N LYS A 500 41.94 3.62 -5.93
CA LYS A 500 40.69 4.35 -5.83
C LYS A 500 39.68 3.43 -5.14
N PRO A 501 38.79 3.99 -4.29
CA PRO A 501 37.72 3.18 -3.71
C PRO A 501 36.93 2.52 -4.85
N PRO A 502 36.53 1.24 -4.70
CA PRO A 502 35.79 0.55 -5.74
C PRO A 502 34.53 1.35 -6.11
N PRO A 503 34.19 1.41 -7.41
CA PRO A 503 33.01 2.13 -7.86
C PRO A 503 31.74 1.59 -7.14
N PRO A 504 30.74 2.43 -6.92
CA PRO A 504 29.52 2.01 -6.23
C PRO A 504 28.79 0.91 -7.01
N LEU A 505 28.27 -0.10 -6.31
CA LEU A 505 27.53 -1.23 -6.88
C LEU A 505 26.37 -0.80 -7.78
N LEU A 506 25.70 0.28 -7.40
CA LEU A 506 24.56 0.82 -8.13
C LEU A 506 24.88 2.21 -8.68
N LYS A 507 24.37 2.51 -9.87
CA LYS A 507 24.45 3.86 -10.44
C LYS A 507 23.76 4.85 -9.50
N PRO A 508 24.43 5.94 -9.10
CA PRO A 508 23.83 6.95 -8.25
C PRO A 508 22.64 7.62 -8.99
N VAL A 509 21.61 8.00 -8.25
CA VAL A 509 20.51 8.81 -8.77
C VAL A 509 20.95 10.27 -8.75
N PRO A 510 21.21 10.91 -9.90
CA PRO A 510 21.54 12.32 -9.95
C PRO A 510 20.33 13.13 -9.49
N CYS A 511 20.52 14.15 -8.66
CA CYS A 511 19.44 14.96 -8.12
C CYS A 511 19.80 16.45 -8.27
N ARG A 512 18.87 17.27 -8.78
CA ARG A 512 19.01 18.72 -8.87
C ARG A 512 18.57 19.42 -7.59
N THR A 513 17.57 18.85 -6.91
CA THR A 513 17.00 19.42 -5.70
C THR A 513 17.34 18.57 -4.47
N GLN A 514 17.60 19.24 -3.34
CA GLN A 514 17.80 18.54 -2.07
C GLN A 514 16.58 17.70 -1.66
N ARG A 515 15.39 18.14 -2.03
CA ARG A 515 14.14 17.42 -1.74
C ARG A 515 14.15 16.07 -2.41
N TYR A 516 14.49 15.98 -3.70
CA TYR A 516 14.59 14.70 -4.39
C TYR A 516 15.75 13.85 -3.86
N ALA A 517 16.92 14.46 -3.63
CA ALA A 517 18.07 13.77 -3.06
C ALA A 517 17.80 13.12 -1.69
N ARG A 518 16.93 13.70 -0.88
CA ARG A 518 16.51 13.16 0.42
C ARG A 518 15.32 12.20 0.34
N SER A 519 14.73 11.99 -0.83
CA SER A 519 13.62 11.05 -0.99
C SER A 519 14.10 9.58 -0.96
N SER A 520 13.13 8.67 -0.93
CA SER A 520 13.39 7.26 -0.65
C SER A 520 14.31 6.60 -1.67
N LEU A 521 14.07 6.70 -2.98
CA LEU A 521 14.86 5.98 -3.97
C LEU A 521 16.32 6.44 -4.03
N PRO A 522 16.65 7.75 -4.11
CA PRO A 522 18.03 8.20 -4.04
C PRO A 522 18.75 7.79 -2.74
N LEU A 523 18.07 7.82 -1.60
CA LEU A 523 18.65 7.36 -0.33
C LEU A 523 18.89 5.86 -0.34
N MET A 524 17.91 5.06 -0.79
CA MET A 524 18.02 3.61 -0.84
C MET A 524 19.16 3.15 -1.75
N THR A 525 19.34 3.78 -2.91
CA THR A 525 20.46 3.54 -3.82
C THR A 525 21.79 3.81 -3.14
N ARG A 526 21.93 4.94 -2.43
CA ARG A 526 23.13 5.25 -1.65
C ARG A 526 23.40 4.22 -0.55
N LEU A 527 22.39 3.83 0.22
CA LEU A 527 22.53 2.85 1.29
C LEU A 527 22.95 1.46 0.81
N LEU A 528 22.61 1.08 -0.42
CA LEU A 528 23.00 -0.18 -1.04
C LEU A 528 24.38 -0.12 -1.70
N SER A 529 24.79 1.05 -2.22
CA SER A 529 26.06 1.23 -2.94
C SER A 529 27.28 1.31 -2.03
N TRP A 530 27.10 1.56 -0.74
CA TRP A 530 28.20 1.75 0.20
C TRP A 530 28.53 0.45 0.95
N HIS A 531 29.78 -0.03 0.79
CA HIS A 531 30.36 -1.05 1.67
C HIS A 531 30.81 -0.42 3.02
N PRO A 532 30.68 -1.12 4.15
CA PRO A 532 31.02 -0.56 5.47
C PRO A 532 32.53 -0.34 5.65
N PRO A 533 32.95 0.60 6.53
CA PRO A 533 32.16 1.12 7.63
C PRO A 533 31.65 2.54 7.37
N LEU A 534 30.37 2.72 7.32
CA LEU A 534 29.75 4.04 7.32
C LEU A 534 30.02 4.72 8.67
N ARG A 535 31.04 5.53 8.76
CA ARG A 535 31.12 6.64 9.71
C ARG A 535 30.29 7.84 9.19
N TYR A 536 29.07 7.58 8.76
CA TYR A 536 28.10 8.65 8.63
C TYR A 536 27.43 8.82 9.98
N THR A 537 27.71 9.94 10.62
CA THR A 537 26.93 10.37 11.76
C THR A 537 25.48 10.56 11.32
N PRO A 538 24.50 10.23 12.17
CA PRO A 538 23.08 10.45 11.85
C PRO A 538 22.68 11.91 11.53
N LEU A 539 23.62 12.84 11.68
CA LEU A 539 23.45 14.28 11.38
C LEU A 539 23.34 14.61 9.89
N ASP A 540 23.91 13.76 9.01
CA ASP A 540 23.89 14.01 7.56
C ASP A 540 22.61 13.49 6.86
N LEU A 541 21.74 12.81 7.61
CA LEU A 541 20.42 12.31 7.17
C LEU A 541 19.25 13.08 7.81
N ALA A 542 19.53 14.19 8.49
CA ALA A 542 18.52 15.04 9.12
C ALA A 542 18.22 16.27 8.29
#